data_fb6a8e0ab00b51d21aafb77e5b8236bb
#
_entry.id   fb6a8e0ab00b51d21aafb77e5b8236bb
#
_cell.length_a   1.000
_cell.length_b   1.000
_cell.length_c   1.000
_cell.angle_alpha   90.00
_cell.angle_beta   90.00
_cell.angle_gamma   90.00
#
_symmetry.space_group_name_H-M   'P 1'
#
loop_
_entity.id
_entity.type
_entity.pdbx_description
1 polymer ?
#
loop_
_entity_poly.entity_id
_entity_poly.type
_entity_poly.pdbx_seq_one_letter_code
_entity_poly.pdbx_strand_id
1 'polypeptide(L)'
;MHVLVVGGGVAGLGSALVMARQGHEVTVVERDDTPMPSSADEAFEWDRRGAPQVRHSHAFLAKLVGLLRRDYPDVYAELLAQGATEMRFGDDLPPTIVNFEREPEDDDLVMLACRRTTFEWVVRRAAVAEGRVTFRTGVGVDGLLTDPATTGTAVPHITGVHLADGSTIEADLTVVAAGRRSALSEWLETIGAAGVIEEVDDTGIVYFSRFYRLNDGQEYPPRTSPIGGDLGYLKYGVFVGDNNTFSVTLATPTNDDQLRKMLVDPVVFDECARQLIATAPYLDGRASPITEQVHVMAGLLNRWRDHVVDGAPVATGVLPVGDAVLCTNPLYGRGCSTGFWSAHLMADAVAAHADDPLAMALAYDAALRTEIFPFYRSGVDQDREARRVAAALLVGEDPDGDTSDPRTFMRSVFREGLLPAMRSDAVVLRAFFRGLNLLETPESMAQNADVSARVLAAWQDRANRPPEQALGPKHRLELLALLPA
;
A
#
# COMPACT_ATOMS: atom_id res chain seq x y z
N MET A 1 0.06 -9.33 -29.23
CA MET A 1 -0.81 -8.15 -29.07
C MET A 1 0.05 -6.91 -28.86
N HIS A 2 -0.43 -5.73 -29.30
CA HIS A 2 0.08 -4.45 -28.85
C HIS A 2 -0.70 -3.99 -27.62
N VAL A 3 -0.01 -3.83 -26.50
CA VAL A 3 -0.59 -3.40 -25.22
C VAL A 3 -0.17 -1.97 -24.93
N LEU A 4 -1.14 -1.11 -24.71
CA LEU A 4 -0.90 0.27 -24.31
C LEU A 4 -1.10 0.41 -22.79
N VAL A 5 -0.08 0.89 -22.07
CA VAL A 5 -0.14 1.14 -20.62
C VAL A 5 -0.18 2.64 -20.37
N VAL A 6 -1.23 3.12 -19.75
CA VAL A 6 -1.43 4.53 -19.39
C VAL A 6 -0.95 4.76 -17.97
N GLY A 7 0.20 5.38 -17.81
CA GLY A 7 0.87 5.68 -16.53
C GLY A 7 2.08 4.80 -16.26
N GLY A 8 3.20 5.41 -15.91
CA GLY A 8 4.51 4.78 -15.63
C GLY A 8 4.86 4.70 -14.15
N GLY A 9 3.86 4.61 -13.24
CA GLY A 9 4.05 4.30 -11.84
C GLY A 9 4.19 2.79 -11.59
N VAL A 10 4.26 2.35 -10.32
CA VAL A 10 4.53 0.92 -9.97
C VAL A 10 3.56 -0.06 -10.64
N ALA A 11 2.27 0.23 -10.64
CA ALA A 11 1.28 -0.65 -11.28
C ALA A 11 1.46 -0.70 -12.81
N GLY A 12 1.72 0.45 -13.45
CA GLY A 12 1.98 0.50 -14.89
C GLY A 12 3.29 -0.17 -15.28
N LEU A 13 4.36 0.01 -14.51
CA LEU A 13 5.62 -0.69 -14.73
C LEU A 13 5.48 -2.20 -14.53
N GLY A 14 4.72 -2.64 -13.50
CA GLY A 14 4.39 -4.05 -13.30
C GLY A 14 3.62 -4.62 -14.49
N SER A 15 2.62 -3.88 -14.99
CA SER A 15 1.86 -4.27 -16.19
C SER A 15 2.75 -4.36 -17.44
N ALA A 16 3.62 -3.37 -17.64
CA ALA A 16 4.53 -3.37 -18.78
C ALA A 16 5.50 -4.56 -18.75
N LEU A 17 6.07 -4.86 -17.58
CA LEU A 17 7.00 -5.97 -17.42
C LEU A 17 6.31 -7.32 -17.64
N VAL A 18 5.15 -7.57 -17.01
CA VAL A 18 4.47 -8.86 -17.15
C VAL A 18 4.03 -9.10 -18.58
N MET A 19 3.48 -8.10 -19.26
CA MET A 19 3.03 -8.23 -20.64
C MET A 19 4.21 -8.40 -21.62
N ALA A 20 5.29 -7.66 -21.44
CA ALA A 20 6.49 -7.80 -22.28
C ALA A 20 7.13 -9.20 -22.12
N ARG A 21 7.21 -9.73 -20.90
CA ARG A 21 7.74 -11.08 -20.63
C ARG A 21 6.82 -12.21 -21.10
N GLN A 22 5.53 -11.94 -21.28
CA GLN A 22 4.61 -12.84 -21.97
C GLN A 22 4.67 -12.72 -23.51
N GLY A 23 5.56 -11.87 -24.04
CA GLY A 23 5.82 -11.78 -25.48
C GLY A 23 5.01 -10.71 -26.22
N HIS A 24 4.29 -9.83 -25.50
CA HIS A 24 3.54 -8.73 -26.09
C HIS A 24 4.42 -7.51 -26.36
N GLU A 25 4.08 -6.71 -27.39
CA GLU A 25 4.66 -5.39 -27.61
C GLU A 25 3.95 -4.38 -26.74
N VAL A 26 4.70 -3.59 -25.96
CA VAL A 26 4.14 -2.70 -24.95
C VAL A 26 4.55 -1.25 -25.20
N THR A 27 3.58 -0.34 -25.23
CA THR A 27 3.82 1.10 -25.20
C THR A 27 3.36 1.68 -23.88
N VAL A 28 4.27 2.30 -23.12
CA VAL A 28 3.93 3.00 -21.87
C VAL A 28 3.84 4.50 -22.15
N VAL A 29 2.67 5.10 -21.90
CA VAL A 29 2.48 6.56 -21.98
C VAL A 29 2.59 7.13 -20.57
N GLU A 30 3.53 8.06 -20.37
CA GLU A 30 3.77 8.72 -19.08
C GLU A 30 3.84 10.25 -19.28
N ARG A 31 3.07 10.99 -18.51
CA ARG A 31 3.05 12.45 -18.58
C ARG A 31 4.30 13.13 -18.04
N ASP A 32 5.00 12.49 -17.09
CA ASP A 32 6.26 12.97 -16.55
C ASP A 32 7.38 12.70 -17.57
N ASP A 33 8.20 13.71 -17.86
CA ASP A 33 9.34 13.66 -18.79
C ASP A 33 10.70 13.81 -18.10
N THR A 34 10.69 13.77 -16.76
CA THR A 34 11.89 13.94 -15.95
C THR A 34 12.91 12.84 -16.28
N PRO A 35 14.17 13.19 -16.56
CA PRO A 35 15.21 12.21 -16.84
C PRO A 35 15.33 11.17 -15.73
N MET A 36 15.61 9.93 -16.13
CA MET A 36 15.78 8.85 -15.18
C MET A 36 17.09 9.03 -14.40
N PRO A 37 17.08 8.96 -13.07
CA PRO A 37 18.27 9.09 -12.23
C PRO A 37 19.32 8.03 -12.54
N SER A 38 20.59 8.33 -12.22
CA SER A 38 21.73 7.42 -12.44
C SER A 38 22.02 6.53 -11.21
N SER A 39 21.49 6.88 -10.03
CA SER A 39 21.72 6.16 -8.78
C SER A 39 20.48 6.14 -7.88
N ALA A 40 20.48 5.28 -6.86
CA ALA A 40 19.41 5.21 -5.85
C ALA A 40 19.29 6.50 -5.02
N ASP A 41 20.41 7.21 -4.79
CA ASP A 41 20.38 8.47 -4.06
C ASP A 41 19.81 9.61 -4.94
N GLU A 42 20.16 9.68 -6.21
CA GLU A 42 19.53 10.60 -7.15
C GLU A 42 18.03 10.28 -7.34
N ALA A 43 17.66 9.00 -7.30
CA ALA A 43 16.26 8.57 -7.38
C ALA A 43 15.42 9.12 -6.21
N PHE A 44 15.99 9.39 -5.05
CA PHE A 44 15.29 10.02 -3.94
C PHE A 44 14.83 11.44 -4.28
N GLU A 45 15.60 12.16 -5.10
CA GLU A 45 15.29 13.52 -5.57
C GLU A 45 14.53 13.53 -6.91
N TRP A 46 14.21 12.36 -7.47
CA TRP A 46 13.49 12.27 -8.74
C TRP A 46 12.12 12.94 -8.69
N ASP A 47 11.90 13.92 -9.57
CA ASP A 47 10.63 14.65 -9.66
C ASP A 47 9.57 13.77 -10.35
N ARG A 48 8.73 13.14 -9.54
CA ARG A 48 7.61 12.29 -9.98
C ARG A 48 6.28 12.99 -9.71
N ARG A 49 5.94 13.99 -10.56
CA ARG A 49 4.70 14.78 -10.42
C ARG A 49 3.44 13.94 -10.50
N GLY A 50 3.48 12.86 -11.30
CA GLY A 50 2.41 11.87 -11.41
C GLY A 50 2.23 10.99 -10.18
N ALA A 51 3.26 10.89 -9.32
CA ALA A 51 3.29 10.02 -8.15
C ALA A 51 3.82 10.74 -6.89
N PRO A 52 3.15 11.81 -6.40
CA PRO A 52 3.65 12.62 -5.28
C PRO A 52 3.88 11.82 -3.99
N GLN A 53 3.26 10.65 -3.87
CA GLN A 53 3.42 9.72 -2.74
C GLN A 53 4.80 9.05 -2.67
N VAL A 54 5.67 9.17 -3.68
CA VAL A 54 6.98 8.49 -3.70
C VAL A 54 7.88 8.90 -2.52
N ARG A 55 7.68 10.10 -1.96
CA ARG A 55 8.42 10.62 -0.80
C ARG A 55 7.72 10.38 0.53
N HIS A 56 6.93 9.32 0.63
CA HIS A 56 6.36 8.82 1.88
C HIS A 56 6.88 7.42 2.19
N SER A 57 6.66 6.97 3.43
CA SER A 57 7.00 5.62 3.85
C SER A 57 6.21 4.59 3.06
N HIS A 58 6.86 3.53 2.64
CA HIS A 58 6.24 2.41 1.95
C HIS A 58 6.69 1.09 2.55
N ALA A 59 5.82 0.09 2.47
CA ALA A 59 6.15 -1.30 2.73
C ALA A 59 6.00 -2.10 1.43
N PHE A 60 6.94 -3.00 1.18
CA PHE A 60 6.86 -3.96 0.08
C PHE A 60 6.59 -5.31 0.68
N LEU A 61 5.32 -5.69 0.65
CA LEU A 61 4.79 -6.84 1.38
C LEU A 61 5.19 -8.16 0.70
N ALA A 62 5.10 -9.24 1.46
CA ALA A 62 5.53 -10.56 1.01
C ALA A 62 4.84 -11.02 -0.29
N LYS A 63 3.58 -10.66 -0.53
CA LYS A 63 2.91 -10.94 -1.82
C LYS A 63 3.69 -10.36 -3.00
N LEU A 64 4.13 -9.11 -2.90
CA LEU A 64 4.95 -8.47 -3.96
C LEU A 64 6.32 -9.13 -4.07
N VAL A 65 6.96 -9.42 -2.93
CA VAL A 65 8.28 -10.08 -2.91
C VAL A 65 8.20 -11.47 -3.55
N GLY A 66 7.13 -12.22 -3.27
CA GLY A 66 6.89 -13.52 -3.90
C GLY A 66 6.76 -13.42 -5.43
N LEU A 67 6.02 -12.42 -5.93
CA LEU A 67 5.94 -12.14 -7.37
C LEU A 67 7.31 -11.79 -7.96
N LEU A 68 8.07 -10.92 -7.30
CA LEU A 68 9.41 -10.54 -7.76
C LEU A 68 10.37 -11.73 -7.81
N ARG A 69 10.40 -12.56 -6.77
CA ARG A 69 11.27 -13.75 -6.71
C ARG A 69 10.92 -14.77 -7.79
N ARG A 70 9.65 -14.98 -8.07
CA ARG A 70 9.16 -15.97 -9.03
C ARG A 70 9.34 -15.51 -10.47
N ASP A 71 8.91 -14.28 -10.80
CA ASP A 71 8.73 -13.82 -12.17
C ASP A 71 9.79 -12.80 -12.61
N TYR A 72 10.48 -12.15 -11.65
CA TYR A 72 11.47 -11.10 -11.90
C TYR A 72 12.72 -11.25 -11.02
N PRO A 73 13.39 -12.44 -11.04
CA PRO A 73 14.56 -12.68 -10.18
C PRO A 73 15.73 -11.74 -10.48
N ASP A 74 15.85 -11.24 -11.68
CA ASP A 74 16.80 -10.22 -12.10
C ASP A 74 16.52 -8.85 -11.47
N VAL A 75 15.26 -8.42 -11.49
CA VAL A 75 14.82 -7.17 -10.83
C VAL A 75 15.00 -7.28 -9.32
N TYR A 76 14.65 -8.43 -8.75
CA TYR A 76 14.83 -8.67 -7.33
C TYR A 76 16.30 -8.62 -6.90
N ALA A 77 17.18 -9.28 -7.67
CA ALA A 77 18.62 -9.24 -7.42
C ALA A 77 19.19 -7.80 -7.54
N GLU A 78 18.71 -7.03 -8.53
CA GLU A 78 19.12 -5.63 -8.68
C GLU A 78 18.64 -4.77 -7.48
N LEU A 79 17.42 -4.96 -6.97
CA LEU A 79 16.95 -4.27 -5.76
C LEU A 79 17.87 -4.52 -4.57
N LEU A 80 18.27 -5.77 -4.36
CA LEU A 80 19.23 -6.12 -3.30
C LEU A 80 20.61 -5.50 -3.55
N ALA A 81 21.09 -5.51 -4.80
CA ALA A 81 22.35 -4.87 -5.17
C ALA A 81 22.34 -3.35 -4.98
N GLN A 82 21.17 -2.73 -5.07
CA GLN A 82 20.97 -1.30 -4.81
C GLN A 82 20.71 -0.98 -3.33
N GLY A 83 20.92 -1.94 -2.43
CA GLY A 83 20.90 -1.76 -0.99
C GLY A 83 19.57 -2.06 -0.30
N ALA A 84 18.57 -2.56 -1.03
CA ALA A 84 17.37 -3.08 -0.39
C ALA A 84 17.71 -4.33 0.45
N THR A 85 17.00 -4.53 1.57
CA THR A 85 17.24 -5.66 2.46
C THR A 85 15.96 -6.47 2.70
N GLU A 86 16.11 -7.77 2.88
CA GLU A 86 15.01 -8.66 3.23
C GLU A 86 14.68 -8.54 4.72
N MET A 87 13.41 -8.53 5.03
CA MET A 87 12.86 -8.61 6.38
C MET A 87 12.10 -9.94 6.49
N ARG A 88 12.77 -10.96 6.99
CA ARG A 88 12.21 -12.32 7.08
C ARG A 88 11.47 -12.51 8.40
N PHE A 89 10.34 -13.18 8.34
CA PHE A 89 9.65 -13.61 9.55
C PHE A 89 10.55 -14.54 10.37
N GLY A 90 10.61 -14.28 11.66
CA GLY A 90 11.47 -15.05 12.58
C GLY A 90 12.82 -14.41 12.90
N ASP A 91 13.34 -13.50 12.08
CA ASP A 91 14.63 -12.86 12.33
C ASP A 91 14.58 -11.84 13.49
N ASP A 92 13.44 -11.16 13.65
CA ASP A 92 13.21 -10.11 14.66
C ASP A 92 11.88 -10.34 15.40
N LEU A 93 11.81 -11.39 16.19
CA LEU A 93 10.63 -11.70 16.99
C LEU A 93 10.56 -10.85 18.26
N PRO A 94 9.36 -10.56 18.79
CA PRO A 94 9.21 -10.00 20.12
C PRO A 94 9.96 -10.87 21.15
N PRO A 95 10.70 -10.28 22.11
CA PRO A 95 11.49 -11.05 23.08
C PRO A 95 10.66 -11.94 24.00
N THR A 96 9.35 -11.73 24.03
CA THR A 96 8.38 -12.56 24.78
C THR A 96 7.98 -13.84 24.04
N ILE A 97 8.30 -13.97 22.76
CA ILE A 97 8.11 -15.21 22.00
C ILE A 97 9.32 -16.09 22.25
N VAL A 98 9.11 -17.14 23.04
CA VAL A 98 10.09 -18.20 23.32
C VAL A 98 9.68 -19.47 22.57
N ASN A 99 10.63 -20.35 22.26
CA ASN A 99 10.41 -21.61 21.53
C ASN A 99 9.80 -21.42 20.14
N PHE A 100 10.24 -20.39 19.41
CA PHE A 100 9.89 -20.23 18.01
C PHE A 100 10.51 -21.37 17.19
N GLU A 101 9.66 -22.03 16.42
CA GLU A 101 10.09 -23.02 15.42
C GLU A 101 9.72 -22.47 14.03
N ARG A 102 10.72 -22.47 13.12
CA ARG A 102 10.51 -22.05 11.75
C ARG A 102 9.71 -23.10 11.00
N GLU A 103 8.71 -22.67 10.25
CA GLU A 103 7.91 -23.52 9.38
C GLU A 103 8.27 -23.25 7.90
N PRO A 104 8.09 -24.24 7.00
CA PRO A 104 8.40 -24.04 5.57
C PRO A 104 7.71 -22.84 4.95
N GLU A 105 6.47 -22.55 5.40
CA GLU A 105 5.64 -21.45 4.92
C GLU A 105 6.19 -20.06 5.36
N ASP A 106 7.12 -20.00 6.33
CA ASP A 106 7.79 -18.77 6.74
C ASP A 106 8.75 -18.25 5.65
N ASP A 107 9.19 -19.11 4.73
CA ASP A 107 10.07 -18.73 3.62
C ASP A 107 9.36 -17.81 2.61
N ASP A 108 8.02 -17.83 2.57
CA ASP A 108 7.22 -16.91 1.77
C ASP A 108 6.96 -15.58 2.50
N LEU A 109 7.14 -15.56 3.82
CA LEU A 109 6.85 -14.40 4.66
C LEU A 109 8.07 -13.48 4.76
N VAL A 110 8.41 -12.86 3.64
CA VAL A 110 9.53 -11.95 3.48
C VAL A 110 9.06 -10.63 2.90
N MET A 111 9.28 -9.55 3.64
CA MET A 111 9.09 -8.18 3.14
C MET A 111 10.42 -7.62 2.61
N LEU A 112 10.35 -6.59 1.79
CA LEU A 112 11.53 -5.88 1.31
C LEU A 112 11.58 -4.48 1.92
N ALA A 113 12.67 -4.18 2.63
CA ALA A 113 12.98 -2.85 3.13
C ALA A 113 13.69 -2.06 2.03
N CYS A 114 13.01 -1.05 1.50
CA CYS A 114 13.48 -0.24 0.38
C CYS A 114 12.71 1.09 0.35
N ARG A 115 13.35 2.19 -0.05
CA ARG A 115 12.64 3.41 -0.40
C ARG A 115 11.80 3.19 -1.66
N ARG A 116 10.63 3.79 -1.69
CA ARG A 116 9.75 3.72 -2.88
C ARG A 116 10.44 4.26 -4.12
N THR A 117 11.24 5.29 -4.00
CA THR A 117 11.98 5.90 -5.11
C THR A 117 13.01 4.93 -5.69
N THR A 118 13.76 4.24 -4.86
CA THR A 118 14.72 3.21 -5.28
C THR A 118 14.01 2.03 -5.96
N PHE A 119 12.91 1.56 -5.38
CA PHE A 119 12.10 0.50 -5.97
C PHE A 119 11.59 0.87 -7.36
N GLU A 120 10.94 2.04 -7.49
CA GLU A 120 10.36 2.48 -8.76
C GLU A 120 11.45 2.72 -9.82
N TRP A 121 12.59 3.26 -9.42
CA TRP A 121 13.74 3.48 -10.30
C TRP A 121 14.31 2.16 -10.85
N VAL A 122 14.50 1.14 -10.00
CA VAL A 122 15.00 -0.19 -10.43
C VAL A 122 13.99 -0.85 -11.38
N VAL A 123 12.72 -0.86 -11.03
CA VAL A 123 11.66 -1.44 -11.88
C VAL A 123 11.55 -0.68 -13.21
N ARG A 124 11.70 0.65 -13.21
CA ARG A 124 11.70 1.47 -14.42
C ARG A 124 12.89 1.14 -15.32
N ARG A 125 14.09 0.98 -14.76
CA ARG A 125 15.29 0.56 -15.51
C ARG A 125 15.09 -0.81 -16.14
N ALA A 126 14.53 -1.76 -15.40
CA ALA A 126 14.22 -3.07 -15.93
C ALA A 126 13.23 -2.99 -17.10
N ALA A 127 12.15 -2.21 -16.97
CA ALA A 127 11.18 -2.01 -18.05
C ALA A 127 11.80 -1.33 -19.30
N VAL A 128 12.70 -0.36 -19.13
CA VAL A 128 13.42 0.27 -20.25
C VAL A 128 14.38 -0.73 -20.93
N ALA A 129 14.94 -1.67 -20.17
CA ALA A 129 15.85 -2.68 -20.71
C ALA A 129 15.11 -3.81 -21.45
N GLU A 130 13.80 -3.97 -21.23
CA GLU A 130 12.98 -4.94 -21.98
C GLU A 130 12.85 -4.50 -23.44
N GLY A 131 13.31 -5.32 -24.38
CA GLY A 131 13.31 -4.98 -25.80
C GLY A 131 11.91 -4.81 -26.44
N ARG A 132 10.85 -5.14 -25.71
CA ARG A 132 9.45 -5.07 -26.12
C ARG A 132 8.70 -3.91 -25.46
N VAL A 133 9.35 -3.10 -24.63
CA VAL A 133 8.74 -1.96 -23.97
C VAL A 133 9.23 -0.65 -24.56
N THR A 134 8.33 0.17 -25.07
CA THR A 134 8.60 1.52 -25.55
C THR A 134 7.95 2.54 -24.63
N PHE A 135 8.67 3.60 -24.27
CA PHE A 135 8.13 4.70 -23.47
C PHE A 135 7.86 5.93 -24.32
N ARG A 136 6.66 6.49 -24.20
CA ARG A 136 6.28 7.81 -24.67
C ARG A 136 6.05 8.71 -23.47
N THR A 137 7.01 9.55 -23.15
CA THR A 137 6.99 10.45 -22.00
C THR A 137 6.67 11.88 -22.40
N GLY A 138 6.29 12.71 -21.42
CA GLY A 138 5.99 14.12 -21.63
C GLY A 138 4.60 14.39 -22.24
N VAL A 139 3.74 13.38 -22.32
CA VAL A 139 2.39 13.52 -22.88
C VAL A 139 1.37 12.79 -22.04
N GLY A 140 0.23 13.43 -21.78
CA GLY A 140 -0.91 12.82 -21.09
C GLY A 140 -1.87 12.14 -22.07
N VAL A 141 -2.71 11.26 -21.52
CA VAL A 141 -3.89 10.73 -22.21
C VAL A 141 -5.09 11.58 -21.79
N ASP A 142 -5.96 11.93 -22.73
CA ASP A 142 -7.17 12.74 -22.50
C ASP A 142 -8.46 12.10 -23.01
N GLY A 143 -8.41 10.90 -23.58
CA GLY A 143 -9.60 10.18 -24.03
C GLY A 143 -9.32 8.79 -24.57
N LEU A 144 -10.40 8.08 -24.90
CA LEU A 144 -10.38 6.71 -25.42
C LEU A 144 -10.78 6.71 -26.91
N LEU A 145 -10.10 5.87 -27.70
CA LEU A 145 -10.53 5.50 -29.03
C LEU A 145 -11.48 4.30 -28.95
N THR A 146 -12.57 4.33 -29.73
CA THR A 146 -13.56 3.26 -29.77
C THR A 146 -13.66 2.66 -31.16
N ASP A 147 -13.97 1.37 -31.23
CA ASP A 147 -14.39 0.75 -32.49
C ASP A 147 -15.70 1.38 -32.97
N PRO A 148 -15.74 1.99 -34.18
CA PRO A 148 -16.95 2.59 -34.72
C PRO A 148 -18.16 1.64 -34.77
N ALA A 149 -17.92 0.32 -34.91
CA ALA A 149 -18.98 -0.68 -34.94
C ALA A 149 -19.66 -0.88 -33.56
N THR A 150 -18.99 -0.52 -32.47
CA THR A 150 -19.51 -0.64 -31.10
C THR A 150 -19.86 0.72 -30.47
N THR A 151 -19.58 1.83 -31.15
CA THR A 151 -19.89 3.17 -30.65
C THR A 151 -21.41 3.33 -30.44
N GLY A 152 -21.79 3.76 -29.20
CA GLY A 152 -23.19 3.88 -28.81
C GLY A 152 -23.88 2.57 -28.45
N THR A 153 -23.16 1.45 -28.37
CA THR A 153 -23.64 0.20 -27.76
C THR A 153 -23.55 0.25 -26.27
N ALA A 154 -24.23 -0.65 -25.57
CA ALA A 154 -24.16 -0.76 -24.11
C ALA A 154 -22.75 -1.11 -23.59
N VAL A 155 -21.93 -1.79 -24.41
CA VAL A 155 -20.54 -2.18 -24.09
C VAL A 155 -19.64 -1.80 -25.27
N PRO A 156 -19.08 -0.57 -25.30
CA PRO A 156 -18.16 -0.16 -26.35
C PRO A 156 -16.83 -0.93 -26.25
N HIS A 157 -16.19 -1.15 -27.40
CA HIS A 157 -14.86 -1.73 -27.47
C HIS A 157 -13.80 -0.64 -27.67
N ILE A 158 -12.81 -0.61 -26.79
CA ILE A 158 -11.72 0.37 -26.81
C ILE A 158 -10.59 -0.17 -27.68
N THR A 159 -10.12 0.68 -28.60
CA THR A 159 -9.07 0.37 -29.59
C THR A 159 -7.82 1.23 -29.42
N GLY A 160 -7.74 2.02 -28.36
CA GLY A 160 -6.61 2.89 -28.07
C GLY A 160 -6.99 4.15 -27.32
N VAL A 161 -6.14 5.19 -27.43
CA VAL A 161 -6.33 6.45 -26.71
C VAL A 161 -6.06 7.69 -27.56
N HIS A 162 -6.67 8.80 -27.16
CA HIS A 162 -6.29 10.15 -27.56
C HIS A 162 -5.24 10.70 -26.60
N LEU A 163 -4.24 11.38 -27.13
CA LEU A 163 -3.20 12.04 -26.36
C LEU A 163 -3.42 13.55 -26.33
N ALA A 164 -2.95 14.20 -25.28
CA ALA A 164 -3.10 15.64 -25.07
C ALA A 164 -2.41 16.53 -26.12
N ASP A 165 -1.51 15.96 -26.93
CA ASP A 165 -0.89 16.62 -28.08
C ASP A 165 -1.70 16.51 -29.38
N GLY A 166 -2.90 15.92 -29.32
CA GLY A 166 -3.81 15.71 -30.46
C GLY A 166 -3.49 14.45 -31.28
N SER A 167 -2.46 13.70 -30.97
CA SER A 167 -2.15 12.41 -31.61
C SER A 167 -2.94 11.26 -30.97
N THR A 168 -2.90 10.09 -31.62
CA THR A 168 -3.57 8.88 -31.13
C THR A 168 -2.58 7.71 -31.07
N ILE A 169 -2.89 6.73 -30.22
CA ILE A 169 -2.20 5.43 -30.21
C ILE A 169 -3.28 4.35 -30.26
N GLU A 170 -3.23 3.51 -31.29
CA GLU A 170 -4.05 2.30 -31.38
C GLU A 170 -3.38 1.14 -30.65
N ALA A 171 -4.18 0.29 -30.02
CA ALA A 171 -3.71 -0.89 -29.28
C ALA A 171 -4.80 -1.97 -29.23
N ASP A 172 -4.40 -3.23 -29.14
CA ASP A 172 -5.31 -4.36 -28.94
C ASP A 172 -5.88 -4.39 -27.52
N LEU A 173 -5.13 -3.84 -26.55
CA LEU A 173 -5.54 -3.70 -25.14
C LEU A 173 -4.97 -2.41 -24.56
N THR A 174 -5.82 -1.64 -23.89
CA THR A 174 -5.42 -0.46 -23.10
C THR A 174 -5.45 -0.80 -21.61
N VAL A 175 -4.31 -0.75 -20.93
CA VAL A 175 -4.18 -0.94 -19.48
C VAL A 175 -4.08 0.43 -18.81
N VAL A 176 -5.07 0.78 -17.97
CA VAL A 176 -5.10 2.09 -17.32
C VAL A 176 -4.53 1.99 -15.91
N ALA A 177 -3.28 2.47 -15.75
CA ALA A 177 -2.52 2.53 -14.51
C ALA A 177 -2.30 3.98 -14.03
N ALA A 178 -3.29 4.85 -14.29
CA ALA A 178 -3.19 6.30 -14.07
C ALA A 178 -3.32 6.72 -12.58
N GLY A 179 -3.35 5.75 -11.66
CA GLY A 179 -3.36 5.97 -10.22
C GLY A 179 -4.71 6.48 -9.69
N ARG A 180 -4.71 6.96 -8.44
CA ARG A 180 -5.93 7.36 -7.71
C ARG A 180 -6.74 8.48 -8.38
N ARG A 181 -6.11 9.27 -9.25
CA ARG A 181 -6.74 10.36 -10.02
C ARG A 181 -6.99 9.96 -11.46
N SER A 182 -7.17 8.67 -11.74
CA SER A 182 -7.50 8.18 -13.07
C SER A 182 -8.79 8.83 -13.55
N ALA A 183 -8.77 9.36 -14.76
CA ALA A 183 -9.93 9.93 -15.44
C ALA A 183 -10.69 8.90 -16.29
N LEU A 184 -10.45 7.60 -16.06
CA LEU A 184 -11.06 6.53 -16.86
C LEU A 184 -12.59 6.58 -16.81
N SER A 185 -13.18 6.85 -15.65
CA SER A 185 -14.64 6.95 -15.52
C SER A 185 -15.22 8.06 -16.40
N GLU A 186 -14.58 9.25 -16.38
CA GLU A 186 -14.97 10.40 -17.21
C GLU A 186 -14.77 10.11 -18.71
N TRP A 187 -13.71 9.41 -19.09
CA TRP A 187 -13.50 9.01 -20.49
C TRP A 187 -14.56 8.02 -20.96
N LEU A 188 -14.92 7.05 -20.12
CA LEU A 188 -15.99 6.09 -20.42
C LEU A 188 -17.36 6.78 -20.58
N GLU A 189 -17.69 7.73 -19.70
CA GLU A 189 -18.91 8.54 -19.83
C GLU A 189 -18.93 9.34 -21.14
N THR A 190 -17.80 9.92 -21.54
CA THR A 190 -17.68 10.73 -22.76
C THR A 190 -17.99 9.92 -24.03
N ILE A 191 -17.64 8.64 -24.05
CA ILE A 191 -17.94 7.74 -25.18
C ILE A 191 -19.33 7.08 -25.09
N GLY A 192 -20.12 7.40 -24.05
CA GLY A 192 -21.46 6.88 -23.84
C GLY A 192 -21.53 5.47 -23.27
N ALA A 193 -20.45 4.98 -22.64
CA ALA A 193 -20.44 3.72 -21.92
C ALA A 193 -21.33 3.78 -20.66
N ALA A 194 -21.70 2.63 -20.12
CA ALA A 194 -22.35 2.54 -18.82
C ALA A 194 -21.46 3.17 -17.72
N GLY A 195 -22.08 3.74 -16.67
CA GLY A 195 -21.35 4.37 -15.57
C GLY A 195 -20.59 3.35 -14.74
N VAL A 196 -19.36 3.68 -14.35
CA VAL A 196 -18.58 2.94 -13.35
C VAL A 196 -19.21 3.18 -11.98
N ILE A 197 -19.45 2.11 -11.20
CA ILE A 197 -19.91 2.24 -9.83
C ILE A 197 -18.69 2.46 -8.93
N GLU A 198 -18.72 3.55 -8.14
CA GLU A 198 -17.62 3.88 -7.25
C GLU A 198 -18.06 3.80 -5.78
N GLU A 199 -17.39 2.98 -4.98
CA GLU A 199 -17.50 2.96 -3.53
C GLU A 199 -16.37 3.79 -2.95
N VAL A 200 -16.69 4.78 -2.09
CA VAL A 200 -15.73 5.70 -1.49
C VAL A 200 -15.95 5.76 0.02
N ASP A 201 -14.87 5.63 0.80
CA ASP A 201 -14.89 5.79 2.25
C ASP A 201 -13.67 6.61 2.70
N ASP A 202 -13.88 7.63 3.53
CA ASP A 202 -12.78 8.45 4.06
C ASP A 202 -11.93 7.63 5.03
N THR A 203 -10.62 7.63 4.88
CA THR A 203 -9.71 6.96 5.81
C THR A 203 -9.65 7.64 7.17
N GLY A 204 -10.06 8.90 7.26
CA GLY A 204 -10.11 9.69 8.49
C GLY A 204 -8.74 10.11 9.04
N ILE A 205 -7.68 10.02 8.24
CA ILE A 205 -6.34 10.35 8.69
C ILE A 205 -5.61 11.34 7.78
N VAL A 206 -4.66 12.04 8.38
CA VAL A 206 -3.56 12.74 7.70
C VAL A 206 -2.27 12.16 8.22
N TYR A 207 -1.31 11.88 7.34
CA TYR A 207 -0.02 11.43 7.81
C TYR A 207 1.14 12.29 7.32
N PHE A 208 2.20 12.24 8.10
CA PHE A 208 3.40 13.04 8.04
C PHE A 208 4.57 12.07 7.96
N SER A 209 5.49 12.28 7.04
CA SER A 209 6.67 11.43 6.88
C SER A 209 7.92 12.27 6.82
N ARG A 210 8.98 11.80 7.48
CA ARG A 210 10.31 12.37 7.40
C ARG A 210 11.34 11.27 7.23
N PHE A 211 12.36 11.52 6.38
CA PHE A 211 13.39 10.53 6.07
C PHE A 211 14.70 10.89 6.75
N TYR A 212 15.42 9.84 7.14
CA TYR A 212 16.69 9.92 7.85
C TYR A 212 17.69 8.94 7.26
N ARG A 213 18.97 9.20 7.50
CA ARG A 213 20.06 8.26 7.21
C ARG A 213 20.89 8.06 8.49
N LEU A 214 21.29 6.84 8.76
CA LEU A 214 22.24 6.57 9.84
C LEU A 214 23.54 7.32 9.59
N ASN A 215 24.09 7.89 10.66
CA ASN A 215 25.39 8.55 10.62
C ASN A 215 26.49 7.48 10.44
N ASP A 216 27.65 7.88 9.92
CA ASP A 216 28.76 6.97 9.68
C ASP A 216 29.13 6.16 10.91
N GLY A 217 29.24 4.83 10.74
CA GLY A 217 29.55 3.89 11.81
C GLY A 217 28.40 3.57 12.76
N GLN A 218 27.21 4.10 12.53
CA GLN A 218 26.01 3.73 13.29
C GLN A 218 25.26 2.57 12.64
N GLU A 219 24.58 1.81 13.48
CA GLU A 219 23.71 0.69 13.08
C GLU A 219 22.26 0.97 13.52
N TYR A 220 21.31 0.26 12.91
CA TYR A 220 19.93 0.30 13.37
C TYR A 220 19.85 -0.19 14.83
N PRO A 221 18.95 0.40 15.63
CA PRO A 221 18.79 -0.06 17.01
C PRO A 221 18.27 -1.50 17.04
N PRO A 222 18.62 -2.29 18.07
CA PRO A 222 18.00 -3.59 18.28
C PRO A 222 16.48 -3.47 18.38
N ARG A 223 15.75 -4.36 17.74
CA ARG A 223 14.29 -4.38 17.82
C ARG A 223 13.82 -4.95 19.16
N THR A 224 13.66 -4.09 20.14
CA THR A 224 13.15 -4.42 21.48
C THR A 224 11.67 -4.10 21.65
N SER A 225 11.07 -3.41 20.65
CA SER A 225 9.68 -2.97 20.63
C SER A 225 9.10 -3.13 19.23
N PRO A 226 7.76 -3.08 19.08
CA PRO A 226 7.13 -3.02 17.76
C PRO A 226 7.67 -1.87 16.91
N ILE A 227 7.73 -2.05 15.58
CA ILE A 227 8.17 -1.01 14.64
C ILE A 227 7.15 0.12 14.47
N GLY A 228 6.01 0.05 15.14
CA GLY A 228 4.97 1.06 15.12
C GLY A 228 3.96 0.85 16.24
N GLY A 229 3.04 1.78 16.38
CA GLY A 229 2.00 1.75 17.40
C GLY A 229 0.78 2.58 17.04
N ASP A 230 -0.30 2.31 17.76
CA ASP A 230 -1.56 3.03 17.70
C ASP A 230 -1.95 3.46 19.12
N LEU A 231 -1.98 4.77 19.35
CA LEU A 231 -2.40 5.40 20.60
C LEU A 231 -3.87 5.85 20.54
N GLY A 232 -4.57 5.52 19.45
CA GLY A 232 -5.91 5.99 19.16
C GLY A 232 -5.99 7.43 18.64
N TYR A 233 -5.25 8.36 19.23
CA TYR A 233 -5.14 9.76 18.78
C TYR A 233 -3.93 10.02 17.88
N LEU A 234 -2.98 9.10 17.83
CA LEU A 234 -1.78 9.14 16.99
C LEU A 234 -1.37 7.72 16.64
N LYS A 235 -1.14 7.46 15.36
CA LYS A 235 -0.51 6.24 14.87
C LYS A 235 0.89 6.58 14.37
N TYR A 236 1.83 5.63 14.49
CA TYR A 236 3.20 5.89 14.10
C TYR A 236 3.92 4.61 13.67
N GLY A 237 5.00 4.77 12.91
CA GLY A 237 5.85 3.65 12.52
C GLY A 237 7.20 4.07 11.99
N VAL A 238 8.15 3.15 12.06
CA VAL A 238 9.46 3.24 11.41
C VAL A 238 9.48 2.30 10.22
N PHE A 239 9.95 2.80 9.09
CA PHE A 239 10.10 2.04 7.85
C PHE A 239 11.56 2.08 7.43
N VAL A 240 12.24 0.96 7.56
CA VAL A 240 13.63 0.80 7.11
C VAL A 240 13.66 0.86 5.58
N GLY A 241 14.63 1.56 5.03
CA GLY A 241 14.87 1.71 3.61
C GLY A 241 16.19 1.07 3.17
N ASP A 242 16.55 1.31 1.92
CA ASP A 242 17.86 0.96 1.35
C ASP A 242 18.95 1.93 1.84
N ASN A 243 20.22 1.51 1.72
CA ASN A 243 21.40 2.37 1.94
C ASN A 243 21.40 3.10 3.29
N ASN A 244 21.14 2.36 4.39
CA ASN A 244 21.12 2.89 5.76
C ASN A 244 20.11 4.05 5.97
N THR A 245 19.06 4.11 5.15
CA THR A 245 17.98 5.08 5.33
C THR A 245 16.79 4.47 6.03
N PHE A 246 16.02 5.30 6.69
CA PHE A 246 14.70 4.95 7.21
C PHE A 246 13.78 6.17 7.17
N SER A 247 12.50 5.91 7.32
CA SER A 247 11.52 6.99 7.49
C SER A 247 10.69 6.75 8.74
N VAL A 248 10.28 7.85 9.36
CA VAL A 248 9.29 7.86 10.43
C VAL A 248 7.99 8.41 9.83
N THR A 249 6.89 7.72 10.11
CA THR A 249 5.54 8.20 9.79
C THR A 249 4.75 8.40 11.06
N LEU A 250 4.13 9.57 11.17
CA LEU A 250 3.14 9.92 12.19
C LEU A 250 1.82 10.14 11.48
N ALA A 251 0.72 9.61 12.00
CA ALA A 251 -0.60 9.79 11.42
C ALA A 251 -1.60 10.21 12.49
N THR A 252 -2.34 11.30 12.22
CA THR A 252 -3.34 11.85 13.11
C THR A 252 -4.72 11.78 12.50
N PRO A 253 -5.78 11.74 13.31
CA PRO A 253 -7.14 11.92 12.83
C PRO A 253 -7.32 13.24 12.08
N THR A 254 -8.13 13.25 11.03
CA THR A 254 -8.42 14.46 10.23
C THR A 254 -9.06 15.58 11.04
N ASN A 255 -9.75 15.27 12.12
CA ASN A 255 -10.43 16.21 13.02
C ASN A 255 -9.54 16.73 14.16
N ASP A 256 -8.26 16.32 14.25
CA ASP A 256 -7.30 16.91 15.19
C ASP A 256 -6.52 18.06 14.55
N ASP A 257 -7.16 19.23 14.45
CA ASP A 257 -6.57 20.41 13.81
C ASP A 257 -5.31 20.92 14.48
N GLN A 258 -5.19 20.77 15.81
CA GLN A 258 -4.04 21.26 16.56
C GLN A 258 -2.80 20.42 16.24
N LEU A 259 -2.90 19.11 16.43
CA LEU A 259 -1.75 18.21 16.21
C LEU A 259 -1.33 18.20 14.73
N ARG A 260 -2.30 18.25 13.80
CA ARG A 260 -2.01 18.37 12.37
C ARG A 260 -1.20 19.60 12.00
N LYS A 261 -1.50 20.78 12.60
CA LYS A 261 -0.78 22.02 12.35
C LYS A 261 0.63 22.00 12.97
N MET A 262 0.78 21.36 14.11
CA MET A 262 2.06 21.25 14.80
C MET A 262 3.04 20.30 14.07
N LEU A 263 2.56 19.15 13.60
CA LEU A 263 3.42 18.11 13.01
C LEU A 263 4.00 18.45 11.62
N VAL A 264 3.64 19.58 11.01
CA VAL A 264 4.30 20.07 9.79
C VAL A 264 5.66 20.70 10.08
N ASP A 265 5.90 21.12 11.33
CA ASP A 265 7.17 21.64 11.76
C ASP A 265 8.16 20.50 12.00
N PRO A 266 9.35 20.49 11.38
CA PRO A 266 10.33 19.41 11.54
C PRO A 266 10.84 19.23 12.97
N VAL A 267 10.92 20.29 13.77
CA VAL A 267 11.38 20.20 15.16
C VAL A 267 10.31 19.53 16.03
N VAL A 268 9.04 19.94 15.84
CA VAL A 268 7.91 19.35 16.55
C VAL A 268 7.72 17.89 16.15
N PHE A 269 7.88 17.58 14.86
CA PHE A 269 7.79 16.21 14.35
C PHE A 269 8.84 15.30 15.02
N ASP A 270 10.11 15.72 15.02
CA ASP A 270 11.20 14.96 15.62
C ASP A 270 11.00 14.79 17.13
N GLU A 271 10.56 15.84 17.84
CA GLU A 271 10.29 15.75 19.26
C GLU A 271 9.12 14.80 19.56
N CYS A 272 8.05 14.90 18.79
CA CYS A 272 6.93 13.95 18.88
C CYS A 272 7.42 12.49 18.69
N ALA A 273 8.22 12.26 17.65
CA ALA A 273 8.76 10.93 17.38
C ALA A 273 9.69 10.40 18.48
N ARG A 274 10.40 11.27 19.21
CA ARG A 274 11.22 10.88 20.39
C ARG A 274 10.38 10.44 21.59
N GLN A 275 9.10 10.82 21.66
CA GLN A 275 8.20 10.40 22.76
C GLN A 275 7.61 9.00 22.52
N LEU A 276 7.88 8.36 21.39
CA LEU A 276 7.25 7.12 20.96
C LEU A 276 8.26 5.97 21.00
N ILE A 277 7.89 4.85 21.61
CA ILE A 277 8.81 3.76 21.93
C ILE A 277 9.51 3.14 20.71
N ALA A 278 8.80 3.05 19.57
CA ALA A 278 9.39 2.45 18.36
C ALA A 278 10.31 3.41 17.60
N THR A 279 10.09 4.73 17.68
CA THR A 279 10.83 5.73 16.90
C THR A 279 11.96 6.38 17.67
N ALA A 280 11.83 6.50 19.01
CA ALA A 280 12.83 7.12 19.86
C ALA A 280 14.24 6.53 19.68
N PRO A 281 14.45 5.20 19.66
CA PRO A 281 15.78 4.61 19.50
C PRO A 281 16.46 4.93 18.15
N TYR A 282 15.68 5.29 17.12
CA TYR A 282 16.21 5.68 15.82
C TYR A 282 16.66 7.15 15.77
N LEU A 283 16.12 7.99 16.68
CA LEU A 283 16.34 9.44 16.72
C LEU A 283 17.21 9.91 17.91
N ASP A 284 17.92 9.02 18.57
CA ASP A 284 18.78 9.28 19.73
C ASP A 284 20.19 9.82 19.38
N GLY A 285 20.34 10.44 18.20
CA GLY A 285 21.61 11.00 17.71
C GLY A 285 22.34 10.09 16.73
N ARG A 286 21.83 8.88 16.45
CA ARG A 286 22.45 7.94 15.50
C ARG A 286 22.15 8.23 14.05
N ALA A 287 21.21 9.10 13.75
CA ALA A 287 20.78 9.41 12.39
C ALA A 287 20.59 10.91 12.18
N SER A 288 20.74 11.32 10.95
CA SER A 288 20.50 12.71 10.49
C SER A 288 19.34 12.72 9.48
N PRO A 289 18.49 13.78 9.50
CA PRO A 289 17.44 13.91 8.50
C PRO A 289 18.03 14.13 7.11
N ILE A 290 17.45 13.48 6.10
CA ILE A 290 17.78 13.68 4.68
C ILE A 290 16.71 14.51 3.96
N THR A 291 15.61 14.85 4.63
CA THR A 291 14.61 15.80 4.17
C THR A 291 14.54 17.00 5.10
N GLU A 292 14.60 18.21 4.53
CA GLU A 292 14.48 19.44 5.30
C GLU A 292 13.08 19.62 5.88
N GLN A 293 12.07 19.24 5.08
CA GLN A 293 10.66 19.40 5.42
C GLN A 293 10.02 18.06 5.79
N VAL A 294 8.91 18.15 6.50
CA VAL A 294 7.98 17.01 6.72
C VAL A 294 7.06 16.91 5.51
N HIS A 295 7.00 15.72 4.92
CA HIS A 295 6.06 15.44 3.83
C HIS A 295 4.68 15.14 4.40
N VAL A 296 3.65 15.81 3.88
CA VAL A 296 2.27 15.67 4.36
C VAL A 296 1.40 15.03 3.30
N MET A 297 0.58 14.05 3.67
CA MET A 297 -0.41 13.46 2.79
C MET A 297 -1.78 13.47 3.46
N ALA A 298 -2.75 14.10 2.79
CA ALA A 298 -4.12 14.28 3.22
C ALA A 298 -5.11 13.96 2.09
N GLY A 299 -6.41 13.96 2.41
CA GLY A 299 -7.46 13.63 1.44
C GLY A 299 -7.39 12.19 0.97
N LEU A 300 -7.11 11.30 1.90
CA LEU A 300 -6.95 9.88 1.66
C LEU A 300 -8.30 9.18 1.69
N LEU A 301 -8.64 8.51 0.60
CA LEU A 301 -9.89 7.80 0.44
C LEU A 301 -9.61 6.33 0.14
N ASN A 302 -10.28 5.44 0.84
CA ASN A 302 -10.51 4.11 0.34
C ASN A 302 -11.48 4.21 -0.83
N ARG A 303 -11.16 3.53 -1.93
CA ARG A 303 -11.96 3.60 -3.14
C ARG A 303 -11.93 2.26 -3.86
N TRP A 304 -13.07 1.83 -4.30
CA TRP A 304 -13.24 0.69 -5.20
C TRP A 304 -14.08 1.12 -6.39
N ARG A 305 -13.64 0.76 -7.61
CA ARG A 305 -14.34 1.06 -8.85
C ARG A 305 -14.75 -0.23 -9.53
N ASP A 306 -16.05 -0.41 -9.69
CA ASP A 306 -16.64 -1.54 -10.41
C ASP A 306 -16.71 -1.23 -11.89
N HIS A 307 -15.92 -1.94 -12.68
CA HIS A 307 -15.93 -1.87 -14.14
C HIS A 307 -16.74 -3.02 -14.77
N VAL A 308 -17.33 -3.87 -13.94
CA VAL A 308 -18.36 -4.84 -14.31
C VAL A 308 -19.60 -4.56 -13.48
N VAL A 309 -20.67 -4.16 -14.15
CA VAL A 309 -21.94 -3.76 -13.51
C VAL A 309 -23.04 -4.66 -14.04
N ASP A 310 -23.85 -5.22 -13.16
CA ASP A 310 -24.94 -6.14 -13.51
C ASP A 310 -24.48 -7.34 -14.38
N GLY A 311 -23.23 -7.80 -14.16
CA GLY A 311 -22.65 -8.94 -14.88
C GLY A 311 -22.14 -8.61 -16.29
N ALA A 312 -22.12 -7.34 -16.69
CA ALA A 312 -21.55 -6.87 -17.96
C ALA A 312 -20.41 -5.87 -17.71
N PRO A 313 -19.27 -5.96 -18.45
CA PRO A 313 -18.24 -4.93 -18.36
C PRO A 313 -18.75 -3.62 -18.93
N VAL A 314 -18.31 -2.50 -18.33
CA VAL A 314 -18.64 -1.15 -18.80
C VAL A 314 -18.07 -0.89 -20.19
N ALA A 315 -16.91 -1.46 -20.49
CA ALA A 315 -16.30 -1.47 -21.82
C ALA A 315 -15.38 -2.69 -21.93
N THR A 316 -15.04 -3.09 -23.17
CA THR A 316 -14.02 -4.09 -23.48
C THR A 316 -12.80 -3.43 -24.14
N GLY A 317 -11.66 -4.14 -24.22
CA GLY A 317 -10.41 -3.59 -24.76
C GLY A 317 -9.70 -2.61 -23.81
N VAL A 318 -10.24 -2.40 -22.60
CA VAL A 318 -9.63 -1.58 -21.55
C VAL A 318 -9.74 -2.26 -20.19
N LEU A 319 -8.62 -2.31 -19.44
CA LEU A 319 -8.56 -2.87 -18.08
C LEU A 319 -7.81 -1.91 -17.15
N PRO A 320 -8.44 -1.46 -16.05
CA PRO A 320 -7.75 -0.65 -15.05
C PRO A 320 -6.95 -1.52 -14.09
N VAL A 321 -5.80 -1.00 -13.60
CA VAL A 321 -4.94 -1.67 -12.63
C VAL A 321 -4.50 -0.73 -11.50
N GLY A 322 -4.18 -1.31 -10.35
CA GLY A 322 -3.70 -0.57 -9.17
C GLY A 322 -4.71 0.47 -8.69
N ASP A 323 -4.25 1.66 -8.34
CA ASP A 323 -5.11 2.73 -7.80
C ASP A 323 -6.19 3.24 -8.79
N ALA A 324 -6.13 2.83 -10.06
CA ALA A 324 -7.23 3.11 -11.01
C ALA A 324 -8.46 2.24 -10.73
N VAL A 325 -8.29 1.07 -10.08
CA VAL A 325 -9.35 0.18 -9.60
C VAL A 325 -9.63 0.39 -8.12
N LEU A 326 -8.57 0.32 -7.29
CA LEU A 326 -8.71 0.34 -5.84
C LEU A 326 -7.64 1.20 -5.18
N CYS A 327 -8.08 2.05 -4.26
CA CYS A 327 -7.20 2.73 -3.32
C CYS A 327 -7.51 2.24 -1.90
N THR A 328 -6.49 2.08 -1.10
CA THR A 328 -6.62 1.74 0.33
C THR A 328 -5.86 2.75 1.17
N ASN A 329 -6.19 2.81 2.46
CA ASN A 329 -5.44 3.60 3.42
C ASN A 329 -3.94 3.24 3.35
N PRO A 330 -3.06 4.22 3.08
CA PRO A 330 -1.61 3.99 2.96
C PRO A 330 -0.95 3.39 4.21
N LEU A 331 -1.53 3.56 5.39
CA LEU A 331 -1.01 2.98 6.64
C LEU A 331 -0.91 1.46 6.61
N TYR A 332 -1.71 0.78 5.76
CA TYR A 332 -1.61 -0.67 5.61
C TYR A 332 -0.46 -1.12 4.69
N GLY A 333 0.22 -0.18 4.01
CA GLY A 333 1.36 -0.47 3.13
C GLY A 333 1.03 -1.30 1.88
N ARG A 334 -0.24 -1.43 1.49
CA ARG A 334 -0.72 -2.38 0.48
C ARG A 334 -0.56 -1.90 -0.96
N GLY A 335 -0.54 -0.59 -1.22
CA GLY A 335 -0.72 -0.01 -2.57
C GLY A 335 0.26 -0.52 -3.62
N CYS A 336 1.56 -0.63 -3.31
CA CYS A 336 2.55 -1.18 -4.26
C CYS A 336 2.29 -2.66 -4.56
N SER A 337 1.98 -3.43 -3.50
CA SER A 337 1.76 -4.88 -3.61
C SER A 337 0.47 -5.19 -4.39
N THR A 338 -0.64 -4.51 -4.08
CA THR A 338 -1.90 -4.68 -4.81
C THR A 338 -1.80 -4.17 -6.25
N GLY A 339 -1.03 -3.11 -6.50
CA GLY A 339 -0.76 -2.60 -7.85
C GLY A 339 -0.03 -3.61 -8.72
N PHE A 340 1.03 -4.22 -8.22
CA PHE A 340 1.75 -5.29 -8.92
C PHE A 340 0.90 -6.56 -9.07
N TRP A 341 0.19 -6.94 -8.02
CA TRP A 341 -0.67 -8.11 -8.03
C TRP A 341 -1.83 -7.98 -9.02
N SER A 342 -2.51 -6.83 -9.06
CA SER A 342 -3.57 -6.58 -10.05
C SER A 342 -3.04 -6.64 -11.49
N ALA A 343 -1.80 -6.22 -11.74
CA ALA A 343 -1.16 -6.36 -13.05
C ALA A 343 -0.97 -7.84 -13.45
N HIS A 344 -0.63 -8.71 -12.50
CA HIS A 344 -0.52 -10.16 -12.75
C HIS A 344 -1.88 -10.80 -13.01
N LEU A 345 -2.89 -10.49 -12.17
CA LEU A 345 -4.26 -10.97 -12.39
C LEU A 345 -4.80 -10.54 -13.77
N MET A 346 -4.48 -9.32 -14.20
CA MET A 346 -4.81 -8.83 -15.53
C MET A 346 -4.09 -9.66 -16.61
N ALA A 347 -2.79 -9.90 -16.46
CA ALA A 347 -2.02 -10.67 -17.42
C ALA A 347 -2.49 -12.14 -17.52
N ASP A 348 -2.88 -12.74 -16.40
CA ASP A 348 -3.48 -14.09 -16.39
C ASP A 348 -4.83 -14.12 -17.14
N ALA A 349 -5.68 -13.11 -16.97
CA ALA A 349 -6.93 -12.98 -17.72
C ALA A 349 -6.69 -12.79 -19.23
N VAL A 350 -5.69 -11.98 -19.60
CA VAL A 350 -5.27 -11.80 -20.99
C VAL A 350 -4.78 -13.12 -21.60
N ALA A 351 -3.92 -13.85 -20.89
CA ALA A 351 -3.40 -15.14 -21.36
C ALA A 351 -4.50 -16.19 -21.56
N ALA A 352 -5.51 -16.18 -20.67
CA ALA A 352 -6.62 -17.13 -20.73
C ALA A 352 -7.67 -16.80 -21.82
N HIS A 353 -7.84 -15.53 -22.18
CA HIS A 353 -8.94 -15.04 -23.01
C HIS A 353 -8.49 -14.04 -24.11
N ALA A 354 -7.33 -14.29 -24.73
CA ALA A 354 -6.71 -13.36 -25.68
C ALA A 354 -7.65 -12.96 -26.86
N ASP A 355 -8.49 -13.87 -27.31
CA ASP A 355 -9.40 -13.68 -28.46
C ASP A 355 -10.85 -13.33 -28.04
N ASP A 356 -11.12 -13.18 -26.74
CA ASP A 356 -12.45 -12.85 -26.19
C ASP A 356 -12.35 -11.71 -25.17
N PRO A 357 -12.43 -10.42 -25.63
CA PRO A 357 -12.34 -9.27 -24.74
C PRO A 357 -13.43 -9.19 -23.66
N LEU A 358 -14.60 -9.80 -23.91
CA LEU A 358 -15.68 -9.88 -22.91
C LEU A 358 -15.31 -10.85 -21.80
N ALA A 359 -14.93 -12.07 -22.15
CA ALA A 359 -14.50 -13.06 -21.16
C ALA A 359 -13.26 -12.60 -20.38
N MET A 360 -12.32 -11.92 -21.05
CA MET A 360 -11.13 -11.31 -20.43
C MET A 360 -11.52 -10.33 -19.32
N ALA A 361 -12.42 -9.38 -19.60
CA ALA A 361 -12.85 -8.37 -18.64
C ALA A 361 -13.57 -9.01 -17.44
N LEU A 362 -14.45 -9.99 -17.68
CA LEU A 362 -15.17 -10.69 -16.62
C LEU A 362 -14.22 -11.57 -15.75
N ALA A 363 -13.27 -12.26 -16.36
CA ALA A 363 -12.28 -13.05 -15.63
C ALA A 363 -11.39 -12.20 -14.74
N TYR A 364 -10.95 -11.04 -15.24
CA TYR A 364 -10.14 -10.11 -14.46
C TYR A 364 -10.92 -9.53 -13.27
N ASP A 365 -12.18 -9.09 -13.47
CA ASP A 365 -13.02 -8.61 -12.37
C ASP A 365 -13.25 -9.69 -11.32
N ALA A 366 -13.55 -10.93 -11.74
CA ALA A 366 -13.73 -12.05 -10.82
C ALA A 366 -12.45 -12.32 -9.99
N ALA A 367 -11.28 -12.26 -10.61
CA ALA A 367 -9.99 -12.41 -9.92
C ALA A 367 -9.75 -11.27 -8.91
N LEU A 368 -10.01 -10.02 -9.28
CA LEU A 368 -9.89 -8.87 -8.36
C LEU A 368 -10.81 -9.03 -7.13
N ARG A 369 -12.06 -9.47 -7.34
CA ARG A 369 -13.04 -9.68 -6.27
C ARG A 369 -12.66 -10.82 -5.35
N THR A 370 -12.10 -11.89 -5.88
CA THR A 370 -11.68 -13.03 -5.09
C THR A 370 -10.40 -12.77 -4.31
N GLU A 371 -9.41 -12.17 -4.95
CA GLU A 371 -8.04 -12.10 -4.45
C GLU A 371 -7.76 -10.80 -3.67
N ILE A 372 -8.27 -9.65 -4.13
CA ILE A 372 -7.88 -8.32 -3.59
C ILE A 372 -9.01 -7.67 -2.79
N PHE A 373 -10.26 -7.80 -3.22
CA PHE A 373 -11.39 -7.13 -2.58
C PHE A 373 -11.57 -7.45 -1.08
N PRO A 374 -11.32 -8.68 -0.56
CA PRO A 374 -11.39 -8.96 0.87
C PRO A 374 -10.48 -8.06 1.70
N PHE A 375 -9.29 -7.74 1.20
CA PHE A 375 -8.36 -6.82 1.87
C PHE A 375 -8.82 -5.37 1.83
N TYR A 376 -9.46 -4.94 0.73
CA TYR A 376 -10.09 -3.62 0.65
C TYR A 376 -11.19 -3.47 1.70
N ARG A 377 -12.14 -4.42 1.77
CA ARG A 377 -13.25 -4.41 2.75
C ARG A 377 -12.74 -4.38 4.18
N SER A 378 -11.80 -5.26 4.51
CA SER A 378 -11.18 -5.27 5.83
C SER A 378 -10.51 -3.93 6.18
N GLY A 379 -9.87 -3.26 5.22
CA GLY A 379 -9.28 -1.94 5.43
C GLY A 379 -10.34 -0.87 5.72
N VAL A 380 -11.43 -0.85 4.95
CA VAL A 380 -12.56 0.08 5.17
C VAL A 380 -13.16 -0.10 6.57
N ASP A 381 -13.38 -1.33 7.00
CA ASP A 381 -13.95 -1.62 8.32
C ASP A 381 -13.00 -1.21 9.46
N GLN A 382 -11.70 -1.44 9.30
CA GLN A 382 -10.68 -0.97 10.26
C GLN A 382 -10.61 0.56 10.33
N ASP A 383 -10.72 1.27 9.20
CA ASP A 383 -10.71 2.74 9.19
C ASP A 383 -11.96 3.33 9.82
N ARG A 384 -13.12 2.73 9.59
CA ARG A 384 -14.39 3.14 10.25
C ARG A 384 -14.29 3.00 11.77
N GLU A 385 -13.74 1.89 12.24
CA GLU A 385 -13.52 1.66 13.66
C GLU A 385 -12.49 2.64 14.25
N ALA A 386 -11.38 2.88 13.55
CA ALA A 386 -10.36 3.83 13.98
C ALA A 386 -10.91 5.26 14.09
N ARG A 387 -11.76 5.69 13.15
CA ARG A 387 -12.43 7.01 13.23
C ARG A 387 -13.36 7.11 14.43
N ARG A 388 -14.12 6.05 14.73
CA ARG A 388 -14.99 5.98 15.90
C ARG A 388 -14.19 6.15 17.20
N VAL A 389 -13.10 5.39 17.33
CA VAL A 389 -12.21 5.46 18.50
C VAL A 389 -11.59 6.86 18.63
N ALA A 390 -11.04 7.39 17.55
CA ALA A 390 -10.41 8.70 17.56
C ALA A 390 -11.39 9.82 17.93
N ALA A 391 -12.63 9.76 17.44
CA ALA A 391 -13.67 10.74 17.76
C ALA A 391 -14.04 10.73 19.26
N ALA A 392 -14.19 9.55 19.86
CA ALA A 392 -14.47 9.41 21.29
C ALA A 392 -13.31 9.95 22.14
N LEU A 393 -12.07 9.55 21.83
CA LEU A 393 -10.90 10.00 22.57
C LEU A 393 -10.67 11.52 22.48
N LEU A 394 -11.01 12.15 21.36
CA LEU A 394 -10.87 13.59 21.17
C LEU A 394 -11.74 14.40 22.12
N VAL A 395 -12.92 13.89 22.48
CA VAL A 395 -13.85 14.51 23.42
C VAL A 395 -13.73 13.96 24.84
N GLY A 396 -12.78 13.06 25.09
CA GLY A 396 -12.51 12.47 26.41
C GLY A 396 -13.48 11.36 26.80
N GLU A 397 -14.19 10.77 25.85
CA GLU A 397 -15.10 9.65 26.06
C GLU A 397 -14.35 8.31 25.96
N ASP A 398 -14.85 7.30 26.68
CA ASP A 398 -14.40 5.92 26.53
C ASP A 398 -15.02 5.33 25.25
N PRO A 399 -14.22 4.98 24.22
CA PRO A 399 -14.75 4.42 22.99
C PRO A 399 -15.47 3.08 23.16
N ASP A 400 -15.24 2.37 24.25
CA ASP A 400 -15.86 1.07 24.56
C ASP A 400 -16.82 1.15 25.76
N GLY A 401 -17.19 2.36 26.20
CA GLY A 401 -18.10 2.59 27.33
C GLY A 401 -19.54 2.06 27.12
N ASP A 402 -19.98 1.94 25.85
CA ASP A 402 -21.27 1.32 25.52
C ASP A 402 -21.15 -0.21 25.47
N THR A 403 -21.42 -0.87 26.59
CA THR A 403 -21.42 -2.33 26.70
C THR A 403 -22.67 -2.99 26.08
N SER A 404 -23.65 -2.22 25.63
CA SER A 404 -24.83 -2.73 24.92
C SER A 404 -24.58 -2.99 23.42
N ASP A 405 -23.52 -2.39 22.82
CA ASP A 405 -23.12 -2.68 21.45
C ASP A 405 -22.53 -4.11 21.35
N PRO A 406 -23.15 -5.00 20.57
CA PRO A 406 -22.64 -6.38 20.41
C PRO A 406 -21.19 -6.46 19.91
N ARG A 407 -20.71 -5.40 19.23
CA ARG A 407 -19.34 -5.33 18.74
C ARG A 407 -18.31 -5.04 19.83
N THR A 408 -18.74 -4.53 21.00
CA THR A 408 -17.82 -4.22 22.12
C THR A 408 -17.09 -5.47 22.60
N PHE A 409 -17.75 -6.63 22.62
CA PHE A 409 -17.07 -7.90 22.92
C PHE A 409 -15.97 -8.21 21.93
N MET A 410 -16.25 -8.13 20.62
CA MET A 410 -15.24 -8.41 19.58
C MET A 410 -14.09 -7.42 19.59
N ARG A 411 -14.35 -6.14 19.89
CA ARG A 411 -13.30 -5.11 20.08
C ARG A 411 -12.41 -5.46 21.28
N SER A 412 -13.00 -5.90 22.39
CA SER A 412 -12.25 -6.38 23.54
C SER A 412 -11.38 -7.59 23.21
N VAL A 413 -11.91 -8.57 22.46
CA VAL A 413 -11.14 -9.74 22.00
C VAL A 413 -9.97 -9.31 21.08
N PHE A 414 -10.20 -8.36 20.19
CA PHE A 414 -9.13 -7.83 19.34
C PHE A 414 -8.05 -7.13 20.18
N ARG A 415 -8.42 -6.17 21.02
CA ARG A 415 -7.49 -5.35 21.81
C ARG A 415 -6.81 -6.14 22.92
N GLU A 416 -7.58 -6.95 23.66
CA GLU A 416 -7.10 -7.65 24.86
C GLU A 416 -6.78 -9.13 24.62
N GLY A 417 -7.09 -9.65 23.44
CA GLY A 417 -6.78 -11.01 23.01
C GLY A 417 -5.74 -11.05 21.91
N LEU A 418 -6.09 -10.57 20.70
CA LEU A 418 -5.23 -10.69 19.52
C LEU A 418 -3.90 -9.91 19.68
N LEU A 419 -3.96 -8.63 20.01
CA LEU A 419 -2.75 -7.80 20.09
C LEU A 419 -1.74 -8.31 21.13
N PRO A 420 -2.16 -8.73 22.35
CA PRO A 420 -1.23 -9.36 23.30
C PRO A 420 -0.74 -10.75 22.85
N ALA A 421 -1.63 -11.57 22.27
CA ALA A 421 -1.24 -12.90 21.78
C ALA A 421 -0.17 -12.82 20.69
N MET A 422 -0.23 -11.85 19.81
CA MET A 422 0.81 -11.61 18.79
C MET A 422 2.19 -11.34 19.39
N ARG A 423 2.28 -10.88 20.64
CA ARG A 423 3.55 -10.60 21.32
C ARG A 423 4.11 -11.80 22.07
N SER A 424 3.33 -12.86 22.26
CA SER A 424 3.71 -14.00 23.10
C SER A 424 3.51 -15.37 22.46
N ASP A 425 2.85 -15.43 21.30
CA ASP A 425 2.53 -16.68 20.60
C ASP A 425 2.91 -16.59 19.13
N ALA A 426 3.88 -17.40 18.70
CA ALA A 426 4.40 -17.41 17.33
C ALA A 426 3.34 -17.81 16.30
N VAL A 427 2.38 -18.67 16.64
CA VAL A 427 1.30 -19.11 15.73
C VAL A 427 0.36 -17.93 15.43
N VAL A 428 -0.03 -17.20 16.46
CA VAL A 428 -0.89 -16.01 16.29
C VAL A 428 -0.16 -14.90 15.52
N LEU A 429 1.12 -14.67 15.85
CA LEU A 429 1.94 -13.69 15.15
C LEU A 429 2.11 -14.05 13.66
N ARG A 430 2.41 -15.32 13.35
CA ARG A 430 2.52 -15.81 11.98
C ARG A 430 1.23 -15.59 11.18
N ALA A 431 0.09 -15.99 11.73
CA ALA A 431 -1.21 -15.81 11.08
C ALA A 431 -1.52 -14.33 10.82
N PHE A 432 -1.25 -13.46 11.78
CA PHE A 432 -1.39 -12.01 11.61
C PHE A 432 -0.49 -11.47 10.49
N PHE A 433 0.80 -11.85 10.48
CA PHE A 433 1.74 -11.39 9.45
C PHE A 433 1.40 -11.93 8.06
N ARG A 434 0.87 -13.15 7.94
CA ARG A 434 0.40 -13.67 6.65
C ARG A 434 -0.77 -12.87 6.10
N GLY A 435 -1.73 -12.48 6.96
CA GLY A 435 -2.83 -11.58 6.59
C GLY A 435 -2.34 -10.17 6.24
N LEU A 436 -1.46 -9.57 7.06
CA LEU A 436 -0.88 -8.25 6.81
C LEU A 436 -0.14 -8.21 5.46
N ASN A 437 0.57 -9.29 5.13
CA ASN A 437 1.41 -9.43 3.94
C ASN A 437 0.66 -9.93 2.69
N LEU A 438 -0.67 -9.97 2.72
CA LEU A 438 -1.53 -10.35 1.60
C LEU A 438 -1.32 -11.81 1.13
N LEU A 439 -0.83 -12.69 1.98
CA LEU A 439 -0.67 -14.11 1.71
C LEU A 439 -1.91 -14.92 2.07
N GLU A 440 -2.68 -14.44 3.04
CA GLU A 440 -3.95 -15.03 3.49
C GLU A 440 -5.00 -13.95 3.65
N THR A 441 -6.26 -14.28 3.35
CA THR A 441 -7.37 -13.32 3.52
C THR A 441 -7.66 -13.08 5.01
N PRO A 442 -8.24 -11.93 5.38
CA PRO A 442 -8.64 -11.68 6.76
C PRO A 442 -9.62 -12.72 7.31
N GLU A 443 -10.47 -13.26 6.46
CA GLU A 443 -11.44 -14.30 6.82
C GLU A 443 -10.76 -15.61 7.16
N SER A 444 -9.69 -16.01 6.46
CA SER A 444 -8.98 -17.26 6.71
C SER A 444 -8.34 -17.29 8.10
N MET A 445 -7.78 -16.17 8.55
CA MET A 445 -7.26 -16.06 9.92
C MET A 445 -8.38 -16.21 10.96
N ALA A 446 -9.55 -15.59 10.74
CA ALA A 446 -10.69 -15.68 11.66
C ALA A 446 -11.30 -17.08 11.71
N GLN A 447 -11.25 -17.82 10.59
CA GLN A 447 -11.74 -19.21 10.47
C GLN A 447 -10.74 -20.24 11.02
N ASN A 448 -9.48 -19.85 11.27
CA ASN A 448 -8.49 -20.77 11.84
C ASN A 448 -8.81 -21.05 13.31
N ALA A 449 -9.25 -22.26 13.61
CA ALA A 449 -9.71 -22.64 14.94
C ALA A 449 -8.59 -22.60 16.00
N ASP A 450 -7.35 -22.95 15.64
CA ASP A 450 -6.21 -22.90 16.56
C ASP A 450 -5.84 -21.45 16.91
N VAL A 451 -5.76 -20.57 15.91
CA VAL A 451 -5.52 -19.13 16.13
C VAL A 451 -6.61 -18.52 17.00
N SER A 452 -7.89 -18.80 16.67
CA SER A 452 -9.05 -18.29 17.43
C SER A 452 -9.05 -18.78 18.88
N ALA A 453 -8.69 -20.04 19.13
CA ALA A 453 -8.60 -20.60 20.49
C ALA A 453 -7.51 -19.92 21.31
N ARG A 454 -6.32 -19.66 20.72
CA ARG A 454 -5.19 -18.97 21.36
C ARG A 454 -5.53 -17.52 21.69
N VAL A 455 -6.18 -16.80 20.76
CA VAL A 455 -6.63 -15.43 20.96
C VAL A 455 -7.67 -15.35 22.09
N LEU A 456 -8.64 -16.27 22.12
CA LEU A 456 -9.64 -16.32 23.20
C LEU A 456 -9.00 -16.70 24.55
N ALA A 457 -8.04 -17.62 24.58
CA ALA A 457 -7.30 -17.95 25.82
C ALA A 457 -6.53 -16.73 26.35
N ALA A 458 -5.85 -15.97 25.47
CA ALA A 458 -5.18 -14.74 25.84
C ALA A 458 -6.17 -13.68 26.35
N TRP A 459 -7.36 -13.55 25.75
CA TRP A 459 -8.42 -12.65 26.23
C TRP A 459 -8.98 -13.08 27.59
N GLN A 460 -9.18 -14.38 27.81
CA GLN A 460 -9.65 -14.90 29.10
C GLN A 460 -8.65 -14.63 30.24
N ASP A 461 -7.35 -14.71 29.94
CA ASP A 461 -6.28 -14.48 30.92
C ASP A 461 -5.90 -12.99 31.08
N ARG A 462 -6.62 -12.06 30.45
CA ARG A 462 -6.28 -10.62 30.43
C ARG A 462 -6.08 -9.99 31.81
N ALA A 463 -6.83 -10.46 32.82
CA ALA A 463 -6.73 -9.95 34.19
C ALA A 463 -5.43 -10.33 34.92
N ASN A 464 -4.75 -11.40 34.48
CA ASN A 464 -3.52 -11.90 35.09
C ASN A 464 -2.25 -11.41 34.38
N ARG A 465 -2.41 -10.70 33.23
CA ARG A 465 -1.25 -10.20 32.48
C ARG A 465 -0.55 -9.05 33.20
N PRO A 466 0.79 -9.00 33.14
CA PRO A 466 1.52 -7.82 33.58
C PRO A 466 1.13 -6.61 32.73
N PRO A 467 1.24 -5.38 33.25
CA PRO A 467 1.01 -4.18 32.46
C PRO A 467 1.86 -4.18 31.20
N GLU A 468 1.23 -3.86 30.09
CA GLU A 468 1.96 -3.73 28.82
C GLU A 468 2.88 -2.51 28.84
N GLN A 469 4.01 -2.62 28.13
CA GLN A 469 4.89 -1.48 27.91
C GLN A 469 4.14 -0.36 27.18
N ALA A 470 4.21 0.86 27.71
CA ALA A 470 3.57 2.00 27.08
C ALA A 470 4.19 2.27 25.70
N LEU A 471 3.35 2.42 24.68
CA LEU A 471 3.77 2.74 23.31
C LEU A 471 4.18 4.22 23.14
N GLY A 472 3.81 5.08 24.08
CA GLY A 472 4.05 6.51 24.12
C GLY A 472 3.18 7.16 25.20
N PRO A 473 3.02 8.50 25.19
CA PRO A 473 2.12 9.21 26.10
C PRO A 473 0.70 8.65 26.01
N LYS A 474 0.11 8.35 27.17
CA LYS A 474 -1.18 7.67 27.22
C LYS A 474 -2.32 8.54 26.69
N HIS A 475 -2.23 9.84 26.92
CA HIS A 475 -3.27 10.79 26.52
C HIS A 475 -2.70 11.87 25.60
N ARG A 476 -3.54 12.33 24.67
CA ARG A 476 -3.21 13.39 23.72
C ARG A 476 -2.65 14.66 24.41
N LEU A 477 -3.23 15.06 25.52
CA LEU A 477 -2.79 16.26 26.26
C LEU A 477 -1.40 16.09 26.90
N GLU A 478 -1.04 14.87 27.30
CA GLU A 478 0.30 14.55 27.78
C GLU A 478 1.33 14.74 26.66
N LEU A 479 1.02 14.23 25.45
CA LEU A 479 1.89 14.45 24.30
C LEU A 479 2.05 15.95 24.00
N LEU A 480 0.95 16.69 23.91
CA LEU A 480 1.01 18.12 23.61
C LEU A 480 1.82 18.93 24.62
N ALA A 481 1.82 18.54 25.90
CA ALA A 481 2.62 19.19 26.93
C ALA A 481 4.14 18.94 26.80
N LEU A 482 4.53 17.92 26.05
CA LEU A 482 5.93 17.57 25.79
C LEU A 482 6.48 18.20 24.49
N LEU A 483 5.59 18.68 23.62
CA LEU A 483 5.99 19.26 22.34
C LEU A 483 6.37 20.75 22.47
N PRO A 484 7.31 21.23 21.64
CA PRO A 484 7.62 22.65 21.55
C PRO A 484 6.38 23.46 21.16
N ALA A 485 6.32 24.71 21.69
CA ALA A 485 5.21 25.63 21.44
C ALA A 485 5.25 26.20 20.02
#